data_8b7509c3e6ceafde9416f23588288e5e
#
_entry.id   8b7509c3e6ceafde9416f23588288e5e
#
_cell.length_a   1.000
_cell.length_b   1.000
_cell.length_c   1.000
_cell.angle_alpha   90.00
_cell.angle_beta   90.00
_cell.angle_gamma   90.00
#
_symmetry.space_group_name_H-M   'P 1'
#
loop_
_entity.id
_entity.type
_entity.pdbx_description
1 polymer ?
#
loop_
_entity_poly.entity_id
_entity_poly.type
_entity_poly.pdbx_seq_one_letter_code
_entity_poly.pdbx_strand_id
1 'polypeptide(L)'
;MIEMLSVDLSNYCSKQCPFCYNHSNREGSTQWKPQEVIGFTSDCIAHGVESVSLGGGEPFEYEGIFEGIDALYAQCYLTVTSNGLPLDDEEVKRCLLHSKPDKIHLTIHEPKDGKEVERVRRQLDEIVHLGIKPGINLLVRQEEIDAAHKVYLQFSKLLQPQQIILIPQRFSETPTPKLLASVASGAPFQSPSCLLGCKPPMNFASVSWDKQVNFCSYAGGKERLQPLDYRGLCDALNRVKFKSCLGE
;
A
#
# COMPACT_ATOMS: atom_id res chain seq x y z
N MET A 1 10.58 5.26 17.98
CA MET A 1 9.27 5.94 17.80
C MET A 1 8.74 5.53 16.43
N ILE A 2 7.46 5.18 16.31
CA ILE A 2 6.83 4.85 15.02
C ILE A 2 6.41 6.16 14.36
N GLU A 3 6.89 6.39 13.14
CA GLU A 3 6.61 7.60 12.34
C GLU A 3 5.66 7.28 11.17
N MET A 4 5.69 6.03 10.70
CA MET A 4 4.89 5.57 9.57
C MET A 4 4.03 4.37 9.96
N LEU A 5 2.75 4.45 9.66
CA LEU A 5 1.76 3.41 9.94
C LEU A 5 1.06 2.96 8.66
N SER A 6 1.05 1.66 8.37
CA SER A 6 0.22 1.07 7.33
C SER A 6 -0.95 0.32 7.97
N VAL A 7 -2.16 0.60 7.50
CA VAL A 7 -3.37 -0.10 7.96
C VAL A 7 -4.04 -0.79 6.78
N ASP A 8 -4.12 -2.11 6.84
CA ASP A 8 -4.90 -2.89 5.90
C ASP A 8 -6.36 -2.91 6.40
N LEU A 9 -7.25 -2.21 5.69
CA LEU A 9 -8.65 -2.00 6.10
C LEU A 9 -9.50 -3.26 6.00
N SER A 10 -9.24 -4.10 4.99
CA SER A 10 -9.93 -5.36 4.76
C SER A 10 -9.05 -6.33 4.00
N ASN A 11 -9.50 -7.57 3.81
CA ASN A 11 -9.00 -8.44 2.76
C ASN A 11 -10.05 -8.70 1.66
N TYR A 12 -11.11 -7.88 1.60
CA TYR A 12 -12.02 -7.86 0.47
C TYR A 12 -11.38 -7.12 -0.71
N CYS A 13 -11.42 -7.73 -1.90
CA CYS A 13 -10.92 -7.13 -3.14
C CYS A 13 -11.55 -7.81 -4.36
N SER A 14 -12.23 -7.04 -5.21
CA SER A 14 -12.87 -7.55 -6.42
C SER A 14 -11.87 -8.07 -7.46
N LYS A 15 -10.61 -7.60 -7.42
CA LYS A 15 -9.56 -7.99 -8.38
C LYS A 15 -9.04 -9.42 -8.21
N GLN A 16 -8.96 -9.95 -6.98
CA GLN A 16 -8.57 -11.33 -6.68
C GLN A 16 -7.25 -11.79 -7.30
N CYS A 17 -6.17 -11.03 -7.12
CA CYS A 17 -4.85 -11.40 -7.67
C CYS A 17 -4.33 -12.69 -7.02
N PRO A 18 -3.92 -13.72 -7.78
CA PRO A 18 -3.48 -15.00 -7.21
C PRO A 18 -2.19 -14.92 -6.39
N PHE A 19 -1.40 -13.87 -6.59
CA PHE A 19 -0.13 -13.57 -5.89
C PHE A 19 -0.31 -12.57 -4.74
N CYS A 20 -1.54 -12.27 -4.33
CA CYS A 20 -1.81 -11.25 -3.31
C CYS A 20 -1.23 -11.65 -1.95
N TYR A 21 -0.36 -10.81 -1.37
CA TYR A 21 0.26 -11.08 -0.06
C TYR A 21 -0.78 -11.12 1.09
N ASN A 22 -1.89 -10.40 0.91
CA ASN A 22 -2.96 -10.30 1.88
C ASN A 22 -4.07 -11.34 1.65
N HIS A 23 -3.88 -12.23 0.66
CA HIS A 23 -4.88 -13.23 0.24
C HIS A 23 -6.26 -12.63 -0.01
N SER A 24 -6.29 -11.39 -0.50
CA SER A 24 -7.52 -10.64 -0.72
C SER A 24 -8.34 -11.24 -1.85
N ASN A 25 -9.66 -11.33 -1.62
CA ASN A 25 -10.60 -11.94 -2.54
C ASN A 25 -12.02 -11.38 -2.34
N ARG A 26 -13.00 -11.81 -3.15
CA ARG A 26 -14.39 -11.34 -3.09
C ARG A 26 -15.19 -11.87 -1.88
N GLU A 27 -14.69 -12.87 -1.19
CA GLU A 27 -15.26 -13.42 0.05
C GLU A 27 -14.53 -12.85 1.27
N GLY A 28 -13.64 -11.88 1.04
CA GLY A 28 -12.87 -11.22 2.07
C GLY A 28 -13.75 -10.47 3.08
N SER A 29 -13.16 -10.12 4.20
CA SER A 29 -13.84 -9.48 5.32
C SER A 29 -12.93 -8.47 6.01
N THR A 30 -13.41 -7.86 7.08
CA THR A 30 -12.64 -7.01 7.97
C THR A 30 -13.08 -7.21 9.42
N GLN A 31 -12.15 -7.00 10.35
CA GLN A 31 -12.45 -6.84 11.76
C GLN A 31 -12.48 -5.35 12.18
N TRP A 32 -12.18 -4.42 11.28
CA TRP A 32 -12.23 -3.00 11.54
C TRP A 32 -13.63 -2.43 11.32
N LYS A 33 -14.09 -1.63 12.29
CA LYS A 33 -15.18 -0.67 12.09
C LYS A 33 -14.58 0.68 11.71
N PRO A 34 -15.23 1.53 10.89
CA PRO A 34 -14.69 2.84 10.50
C PRO A 34 -14.21 3.68 11.68
N GLN A 35 -15.01 3.79 12.74
CA GLN A 35 -14.67 4.56 13.94
C GLN A 35 -13.47 3.98 14.71
N GLU A 36 -13.25 2.66 14.66
CA GLU A 36 -12.08 2.05 15.28
C GLU A 36 -10.80 2.37 14.51
N VAL A 37 -10.87 2.39 13.17
CA VAL A 37 -9.73 2.84 12.31
C VAL A 37 -9.42 4.29 12.64
N ILE A 38 -10.42 5.17 12.62
CA ILE A 38 -10.26 6.61 12.90
C ILE A 38 -9.68 6.81 14.31
N GLY A 39 -10.28 6.21 15.32
CA GLY A 39 -9.83 6.36 16.72
C GLY A 39 -8.39 5.87 16.93
N PHE A 40 -8.07 4.68 16.42
CA PHE A 40 -6.73 4.10 16.52
C PHE A 40 -5.68 4.94 15.80
N THR A 41 -5.95 5.34 14.55
CA THR A 41 -4.99 6.12 13.78
C THR A 41 -4.80 7.53 14.32
N SER A 42 -5.88 8.19 14.78
CA SER A 42 -5.79 9.50 15.41
C SER A 42 -4.99 9.46 16.72
N ASP A 43 -5.15 8.42 17.54
CA ASP A 43 -4.34 8.24 18.73
C ASP A 43 -2.86 8.01 18.39
N CYS A 44 -2.56 7.21 17.35
CA CYS A 44 -1.19 7.03 16.84
C CYS A 44 -0.57 8.35 16.36
N ILE A 45 -1.34 9.19 15.64
CA ILE A 45 -0.90 10.51 15.18
C ILE A 45 -0.59 11.42 16.37
N ALA A 46 -1.45 11.44 17.38
CA ALA A 46 -1.22 12.22 18.61
C ALA A 46 0.07 11.80 19.37
N HIS A 47 0.56 10.58 19.12
CA HIS A 47 1.80 10.04 19.68
C HIS A 47 3.00 10.08 18.72
N GLY A 48 2.92 10.82 17.60
CA GLY A 48 4.05 11.10 16.72
C GLY A 48 4.10 10.28 15.43
N VAL A 49 3.02 9.59 15.04
CA VAL A 49 2.90 9.05 13.70
C VAL A 49 2.64 10.21 12.71
N GLU A 50 3.54 10.39 11.75
CA GLU A 50 3.49 11.49 10.79
C GLU A 50 2.84 11.09 9.47
N SER A 51 2.86 9.80 9.13
CA SER A 51 2.33 9.28 7.86
C SER A 51 1.49 8.03 8.09
N VAL A 52 0.29 8.01 7.49
CA VAL A 52 -0.62 6.87 7.49
C VAL A 52 -0.88 6.42 6.05
N SER A 53 -0.73 5.12 5.80
CA SER A 53 -1.08 4.49 4.53
C SER A 53 -2.27 3.56 4.73
N LEU A 54 -3.36 3.84 4.04
CA LEU A 54 -4.53 2.97 3.99
C LEU A 54 -4.42 2.02 2.80
N GLY A 55 -4.50 0.73 3.09
CA GLY A 55 -4.36 -0.35 2.12
C GLY A 55 -5.22 -1.55 2.48
N GLY A 56 -4.72 -2.75 2.16
CA GLY A 56 -5.38 -4.00 2.49
C GLY A 56 -5.85 -4.76 1.27
N GLY A 57 -7.15 -5.06 1.16
CA GLY A 57 -7.78 -5.55 -0.06
C GLY A 57 -7.82 -4.45 -1.12
N GLU A 58 -9.00 -3.91 -1.35
CA GLU A 58 -9.14 -2.66 -2.09
C GLU A 58 -9.73 -1.59 -1.16
N PRO A 59 -8.98 -0.54 -0.82
CA PRO A 59 -9.46 0.45 0.15
C PRO A 59 -10.73 1.18 -0.27
N PHE A 60 -10.91 1.48 -1.57
CA PHE A 60 -12.11 2.14 -2.06
C PHE A 60 -13.35 1.23 -2.13
N GLU A 61 -13.18 -0.06 -1.85
CA GLU A 61 -14.28 -1.01 -1.63
C GLU A 61 -14.60 -1.22 -0.13
N TYR A 62 -13.86 -0.55 0.78
CA TYR A 62 -14.11 -0.59 2.21
C TYR A 62 -15.17 0.45 2.60
N GLU A 63 -16.24 -0.02 3.29
CA GLU A 63 -17.25 0.87 3.85
C GLU A 63 -16.64 1.83 4.87
N GLY A 64 -16.84 3.14 4.67
CA GLY A 64 -16.29 4.17 5.55
C GLY A 64 -14.89 4.67 5.16
N ILE A 65 -14.34 4.29 3.99
CA ILE A 65 -13.04 4.82 3.53
C ILE A 65 -13.03 6.35 3.47
N PHE A 66 -14.07 6.96 2.94
CA PHE A 66 -14.16 8.41 2.80
C PHE A 66 -14.33 9.13 4.14
N GLU A 67 -15.07 8.53 5.08
CA GLU A 67 -15.14 9.01 6.47
C GLU A 67 -13.75 8.98 7.13
N GLY A 68 -13.00 7.92 6.92
CA GLY A 68 -11.62 7.80 7.38
C GLY A 68 -10.70 8.85 6.76
N ILE A 69 -10.81 9.09 5.44
CA ILE A 69 -10.02 10.12 4.75
C ILE A 69 -10.33 11.49 5.34
N ASP A 70 -11.61 11.86 5.48
CA ASP A 70 -12.01 13.16 6.02
C ASP A 70 -11.53 13.36 7.46
N ALA A 71 -11.63 12.32 8.29
CA ALA A 71 -11.21 12.40 9.67
C ALA A 71 -9.69 12.54 9.85
N LEU A 72 -8.89 11.92 8.96
CA LEU A 72 -7.43 11.88 9.09
C LEU A 72 -6.72 12.96 8.25
N TYR A 73 -7.41 13.54 7.27
CA TYR A 73 -6.85 14.60 6.45
C TYR A 73 -6.38 15.79 7.30
N ALA A 74 -5.26 16.38 6.93
CA ALA A 74 -4.58 17.46 7.67
C ALA A 74 -4.05 17.09 9.08
N GLN A 75 -4.29 15.88 9.58
CA GLN A 75 -3.68 15.41 10.82
C GLN A 75 -2.32 14.72 10.60
N CYS A 76 -2.14 14.09 9.44
CA CYS A 76 -0.92 13.39 9.03
C CYS A 76 -0.77 13.44 7.51
N TYR A 77 0.35 12.94 6.98
CA TYR A 77 0.46 12.67 5.54
C TYR A 77 -0.29 11.38 5.20
N LEU A 78 -1.49 11.55 4.61
CA LEU A 78 -2.40 10.44 4.34
C LEU A 78 -2.24 9.89 2.92
N THR A 79 -1.99 8.59 2.79
CA THR A 79 -1.85 7.92 1.51
C THR A 79 -2.85 6.77 1.37
N VAL A 80 -3.31 6.51 0.14
CA VAL A 80 -4.15 5.36 -0.20
C VAL A 80 -3.46 4.56 -1.31
N THR A 81 -3.40 3.24 -1.15
CA THR A 81 -2.89 2.33 -2.18
C THR A 81 -4.04 1.52 -2.76
N SER A 82 -4.33 1.71 -4.04
CA SER A 82 -5.47 1.12 -4.73
C SER A 82 -5.05 0.33 -5.98
N ASN A 83 -5.83 -0.66 -6.37
CA ASN A 83 -5.73 -1.32 -7.67
C ASN A 83 -6.33 -0.49 -8.82
N GLY A 84 -7.03 0.59 -8.50
CA GLY A 84 -7.63 1.56 -9.40
C GLY A 84 -8.96 1.14 -10.03
N LEU A 85 -9.45 -0.09 -9.84
CA LEU A 85 -10.73 -0.49 -10.43
C LEU A 85 -11.92 0.36 -9.94
N PRO A 86 -12.04 0.67 -8.62
CA PRO A 86 -13.14 1.51 -8.16
C PRO A 86 -13.04 2.97 -8.61
N LEU A 87 -11.89 3.45 -9.06
CA LEU A 87 -11.76 4.83 -9.56
C LEU A 87 -12.45 5.06 -10.91
N ASP A 88 -12.94 4.01 -11.56
CA ASP A 88 -13.81 4.14 -12.75
C ASP A 88 -15.29 4.29 -12.37
N ASP A 89 -15.64 4.13 -11.09
CA ASP A 89 -16.99 4.37 -10.57
C ASP A 89 -17.24 5.86 -10.33
N GLU A 90 -18.35 6.37 -10.84
CA GLU A 90 -18.71 7.79 -10.75
C GLU A 90 -19.01 8.24 -9.30
N GLU A 91 -19.46 7.34 -8.44
CA GLU A 91 -19.68 7.65 -7.02
C GLU A 91 -18.35 7.83 -6.29
N VAL A 92 -17.37 6.94 -6.52
CA VAL A 92 -16.01 7.07 -5.97
C VAL A 92 -15.36 8.37 -6.45
N LYS A 93 -15.47 8.71 -7.74
CA LYS A 93 -14.96 9.96 -8.28
C LYS A 93 -15.61 11.18 -7.61
N ARG A 94 -16.93 11.14 -7.44
CA ARG A 94 -17.67 12.22 -6.76
C ARG A 94 -17.21 12.37 -5.29
N CYS A 95 -17.02 11.29 -4.57
CA CYS A 95 -16.52 11.35 -3.22
C CYS A 95 -15.10 11.94 -3.16
N LEU A 96 -14.22 11.57 -4.08
CA LEU A 96 -12.86 12.12 -4.17
C LEU A 96 -12.81 13.62 -4.52
N LEU A 97 -13.89 14.23 -5.02
CA LEU A 97 -13.94 15.68 -5.17
C LEU A 97 -13.92 16.42 -3.82
N HIS A 98 -14.43 15.79 -2.78
CA HIS A 98 -14.61 16.37 -1.44
C HIS A 98 -13.63 15.76 -0.41
N SER A 99 -13.47 14.44 -0.42
CA SER A 99 -12.68 13.66 0.53
C SER A 99 -11.37 13.20 -0.13
N LYS A 100 -10.29 13.95 0.07
CA LYS A 100 -9.02 13.77 -0.65
C LYS A 100 -7.89 13.34 0.29
N PRO A 101 -7.22 12.21 0.03
CA PRO A 101 -5.94 11.94 0.67
C PRO A 101 -4.84 12.82 0.05
N ASP A 102 -3.70 12.94 0.71
CA ASP A 102 -2.53 13.64 0.14
C ASP A 102 -1.99 12.94 -1.10
N LYS A 103 -2.07 11.61 -1.13
CA LYS A 103 -1.52 10.82 -2.23
C LYS A 103 -2.32 9.56 -2.50
N ILE A 104 -2.48 9.20 -3.76
CA ILE A 104 -2.97 7.90 -4.20
C ILE A 104 -1.87 7.19 -5.00
N HIS A 105 -1.51 5.98 -4.56
CA HIS A 105 -0.70 5.05 -5.34
C HIS A 105 -1.58 4.05 -6.06
N LEU A 106 -1.49 4.03 -7.40
CA LEU A 106 -2.15 3.02 -8.22
C LEU A 106 -1.21 1.84 -8.47
N THR A 107 -1.69 0.63 -8.28
CA THR A 107 -0.87 -0.56 -8.49
C THR A 107 -1.10 -1.14 -9.88
N ILE A 108 -0.03 -1.27 -10.66
CA ILE A 108 0.01 -2.05 -11.89
C ILE A 108 0.47 -3.46 -11.52
N HIS A 109 -0.46 -4.40 -11.56
CA HIS A 109 -0.21 -5.80 -11.19
C HIS A 109 0.23 -6.64 -12.39
N GLU A 110 -0.26 -6.30 -13.59
CA GLU A 110 -0.01 -7.02 -14.81
C GLU A 110 0.65 -6.11 -15.86
N PRO A 111 1.99 -5.95 -15.83
CA PRO A 111 2.70 -5.06 -16.75
C PRO A 111 2.56 -5.46 -18.23
N LYS A 112 2.15 -6.72 -18.52
CA LYS A 112 1.84 -7.21 -19.87
C LYS A 112 0.43 -6.85 -20.32
N ASP A 113 -0.48 -6.52 -19.40
CA ASP A 113 -1.83 -6.11 -19.74
C ASP A 113 -1.88 -4.62 -20.12
N GLY A 114 -1.84 -4.35 -21.41
CA GLY A 114 -1.92 -2.99 -21.94
C GLY A 114 -3.20 -2.24 -21.52
N LYS A 115 -4.30 -2.95 -21.23
CA LYS A 115 -5.54 -2.30 -20.74
C LYS A 115 -5.38 -1.80 -19.31
N GLU A 116 -4.75 -2.59 -18.44
CA GLU A 116 -4.45 -2.13 -17.07
C GLU A 116 -3.49 -0.94 -17.09
N VAL A 117 -2.43 -1.02 -17.88
CA VAL A 117 -1.42 0.04 -18.00
C VAL A 117 -2.05 1.34 -18.49
N GLU A 118 -2.89 1.29 -19.53
CA GLU A 118 -3.57 2.48 -20.07
C GLU A 118 -4.63 3.03 -19.12
N ARG A 119 -5.37 2.17 -18.41
CA ARG A 119 -6.31 2.59 -17.37
C ARG A 119 -5.59 3.37 -16.27
N VAL A 120 -4.49 2.82 -15.74
CA VAL A 120 -3.71 3.50 -14.70
C VAL A 120 -3.15 4.83 -15.21
N ARG A 121 -2.66 4.88 -16.47
CA ARG A 121 -2.17 6.13 -17.05
C ARG A 121 -3.26 7.22 -17.06
N ARG A 122 -4.47 6.89 -17.53
CA ARG A 122 -5.62 7.81 -17.55
C ARG A 122 -6.01 8.25 -16.14
N GLN A 123 -6.07 7.31 -15.21
CA GLN A 123 -6.43 7.60 -13.81
C GLN A 123 -5.41 8.49 -13.09
N LEU A 124 -4.11 8.43 -13.45
CA LEU A 124 -3.13 9.39 -12.92
C LEU A 124 -3.46 10.83 -13.31
N ASP A 125 -3.88 11.06 -14.56
CA ASP A 125 -4.30 12.40 -15.01
C ASP A 125 -5.54 12.87 -14.23
N GLU A 126 -6.51 11.98 -13.99
CA GLU A 126 -7.71 12.27 -13.18
C GLU A 126 -7.34 12.63 -11.73
N ILE A 127 -6.42 11.86 -11.08
CA ILE A 127 -5.92 12.12 -9.73
C ILE A 127 -5.24 13.49 -9.64
N VAL A 128 -4.42 13.84 -10.63
CA VAL A 128 -3.77 15.16 -10.70
C VAL A 128 -4.80 16.28 -10.82
N HIS A 129 -5.83 16.12 -11.65
CA HIS A 129 -6.92 17.11 -11.80
C HIS A 129 -7.72 17.30 -10.51
N LEU A 130 -7.83 16.27 -9.67
CA LEU A 130 -8.42 16.38 -8.34
C LEU A 130 -7.52 17.11 -7.33
N GLY A 131 -6.27 17.43 -7.69
CA GLY A 131 -5.29 18.04 -6.78
C GLY A 131 -4.65 17.05 -5.81
N ILE A 132 -4.75 15.75 -6.07
CA ILE A 132 -4.15 14.69 -5.27
C ILE A 132 -2.80 14.32 -5.87
N LYS A 133 -1.78 14.05 -5.05
CA LYS A 133 -0.48 13.60 -5.56
C LYS A 133 -0.58 12.18 -6.14
N PRO A 134 -0.17 11.95 -7.39
CA PRO A 134 -0.18 10.61 -7.99
C PRO A 134 1.06 9.81 -7.62
N GLY A 135 0.95 8.50 -7.68
CA GLY A 135 2.08 7.57 -7.66
C GLY A 135 1.67 6.22 -8.20
N ILE A 136 2.65 5.40 -8.55
CA ILE A 136 2.41 4.00 -8.95
C ILE A 136 3.25 3.03 -8.14
N ASN A 137 2.65 1.88 -7.88
CA ASN A 137 3.33 0.66 -7.51
C ASN A 137 3.38 -0.25 -8.73
N LEU A 138 4.55 -0.56 -9.23
CA LEU A 138 4.73 -1.47 -10.36
C LEU A 138 5.17 -2.83 -9.84
N LEU A 139 4.32 -3.84 -9.97
CA LEU A 139 4.68 -5.21 -9.62
C LEU A 139 5.73 -5.73 -10.60
N VAL A 140 6.81 -6.27 -10.06
CA VAL A 140 7.91 -6.85 -10.84
C VAL A 140 8.01 -8.34 -10.53
N ARG A 141 7.84 -9.16 -11.57
CA ARG A 141 8.08 -10.61 -11.56
C ARG A 141 9.36 -10.92 -12.30
N GLN A 142 10.03 -11.99 -11.90
CA GLN A 142 11.30 -12.39 -12.53
C GLN A 142 11.14 -12.70 -14.02
N GLU A 143 10.04 -13.33 -14.39
CA GLU A 143 9.69 -13.70 -15.76
C GLU A 143 9.10 -12.56 -16.61
N GLU A 144 8.92 -11.36 -16.03
CA GLU A 144 8.27 -10.22 -16.68
C GLU A 144 9.09 -8.93 -16.65
N ILE A 145 10.40 -9.04 -16.44
CA ILE A 145 11.33 -7.89 -16.33
C ILE A 145 11.21 -6.96 -17.54
N ASP A 146 11.15 -7.48 -18.76
CA ASP A 146 11.06 -6.66 -19.98
C ASP A 146 9.75 -5.89 -20.07
N ALA A 147 8.64 -6.49 -19.63
CA ALA A 147 7.34 -5.82 -19.58
C ALA A 147 7.34 -4.72 -18.51
N ALA A 148 7.83 -5.02 -17.31
CA ALA A 148 7.98 -4.04 -16.24
C ALA A 148 8.90 -2.87 -16.66
N HIS A 149 9.99 -3.16 -17.36
CA HIS A 149 10.89 -2.13 -17.90
C HIS A 149 10.17 -1.19 -18.88
N LYS A 150 9.40 -1.73 -19.84
CA LYS A 150 8.62 -0.91 -20.80
C LYS A 150 7.63 0.00 -20.07
N VAL A 151 6.92 -0.52 -19.07
CA VAL A 151 5.99 0.25 -18.25
C VAL A 151 6.75 1.32 -17.45
N TYR A 152 7.87 0.98 -16.81
CA TYR A 152 8.70 1.95 -16.10
C TYR A 152 9.12 3.11 -17.00
N LEU A 153 9.61 2.84 -18.21
CA LEU A 153 10.01 3.88 -19.18
C LEU A 153 8.83 4.76 -19.62
N GLN A 154 7.63 4.22 -19.69
CA GLN A 154 6.43 4.99 -20.01
C GLN A 154 6.09 5.96 -18.87
N PHE A 155 6.05 5.47 -17.64
CA PHE A 155 5.63 6.27 -16.47
C PHE A 155 6.73 7.20 -15.95
N SER A 156 8.01 6.91 -16.15
CA SER A 156 9.12 7.80 -15.78
C SER A 156 9.15 9.11 -16.58
N LYS A 157 8.38 9.21 -17.67
CA LYS A 157 8.17 10.46 -18.43
C LYS A 157 7.08 11.35 -17.79
N LEU A 158 6.25 10.78 -16.94
CA LEU A 158 5.08 11.43 -16.32
C LEU A 158 5.28 11.68 -14.84
N LEU A 159 6.03 10.82 -14.17
CA LEU A 159 6.21 10.77 -12.73
C LEU A 159 7.67 10.95 -12.34
N GLN A 160 7.90 11.55 -11.18
CA GLN A 160 9.23 11.61 -10.58
C GLN A 160 9.62 10.24 -10.01
N PRO A 161 10.94 9.94 -9.84
CA PRO A 161 11.39 8.66 -9.28
C PRO A 161 10.74 8.30 -7.93
N GLN A 162 10.44 9.31 -7.09
CA GLN A 162 9.80 9.12 -5.77
C GLN A 162 8.32 8.73 -5.86
N GLN A 163 7.75 8.80 -7.05
CA GLN A 163 6.35 8.43 -7.30
C GLN A 163 6.21 7.04 -7.94
N ILE A 164 7.32 6.38 -8.26
CA ILE A 164 7.35 5.05 -8.87
C ILE A 164 8.03 4.08 -7.91
N ILE A 165 7.26 3.12 -7.38
CA ILE A 165 7.77 2.09 -6.48
C ILE A 165 7.77 0.75 -7.23
N LEU A 166 8.94 0.16 -7.40
CA LEU A 166 9.09 -1.19 -7.94
C LEU A 166 8.84 -2.20 -6.83
N ILE A 167 7.74 -2.93 -6.91
CA ILE A 167 7.34 -3.94 -5.92
C ILE A 167 7.73 -5.32 -6.42
N PRO A 168 8.78 -5.97 -5.88
CA PRO A 168 9.10 -7.34 -6.26
C PRO A 168 8.03 -8.29 -5.74
N GLN A 169 7.56 -9.21 -6.59
CA GLN A 169 6.65 -10.26 -6.16
C GLN A 169 7.27 -11.08 -5.03
N ARG A 170 6.45 -11.44 -4.02
CA ARG A 170 6.84 -12.23 -2.86
C ARG A 170 6.19 -13.61 -2.91
N PHE A 171 6.66 -14.52 -2.07
CA PHE A 171 6.14 -15.88 -1.91
C PHE A 171 6.24 -16.75 -3.17
N SER A 172 7.13 -16.38 -4.10
CA SER A 172 7.49 -17.09 -5.32
C SER A 172 8.94 -16.76 -5.67
N GLU A 173 9.37 -16.94 -6.90
CA GLU A 173 10.68 -16.48 -7.38
C GLU A 173 10.78 -14.95 -7.30
N THR A 174 11.25 -14.45 -6.15
CA THR A 174 11.39 -13.02 -5.90
C THR A 174 12.54 -12.46 -6.73
N PRO A 175 12.32 -11.40 -7.55
CA PRO A 175 13.38 -10.76 -8.31
C PRO A 175 14.52 -10.26 -7.42
N THR A 176 15.75 -10.48 -7.84
CA THR A 176 16.93 -9.97 -7.14
C THR A 176 17.01 -8.44 -7.23
N PRO A 177 17.76 -7.76 -6.31
CA PRO A 177 18.00 -6.32 -6.40
C PRO A 177 18.57 -5.89 -7.75
N LYS A 178 19.43 -6.72 -8.36
CA LYS A 178 20.01 -6.46 -9.68
C LYS A 178 18.96 -6.47 -10.80
N LEU A 179 18.01 -7.42 -10.75
CA LEU A 179 16.90 -7.48 -11.71
C LEU A 179 15.95 -6.29 -11.54
N LEU A 180 15.66 -5.87 -10.31
CA LEU A 180 14.88 -4.64 -10.09
C LEU A 180 15.59 -3.40 -10.63
N ALA A 181 16.89 -3.25 -10.42
CA ALA A 181 17.66 -2.15 -10.96
C ALA A 181 17.65 -2.13 -12.50
N SER A 182 17.62 -3.29 -13.16
CA SER A 182 17.53 -3.35 -14.63
C SER A 182 16.19 -2.85 -15.16
N VAL A 183 15.10 -2.95 -14.39
CA VAL A 183 13.79 -2.35 -14.76
C VAL A 183 13.92 -0.85 -14.93
N ALA A 184 14.69 -0.18 -14.08
CA ALA A 184 14.91 1.27 -14.12
C ALA A 184 16.07 1.70 -15.05
N SER A 185 16.78 0.78 -15.73
CA SER A 185 17.92 1.07 -16.61
C SER A 185 18.99 1.97 -15.98
N GLY A 186 19.26 1.80 -14.69
CA GLY A 186 20.22 2.60 -13.94
C GLY A 186 19.71 3.99 -13.50
N ALA A 187 18.47 4.35 -13.82
CA ALA A 187 17.84 5.55 -13.26
C ALA A 187 17.49 5.35 -11.78
N PRO A 188 17.38 6.42 -10.99
CA PRO A 188 16.89 6.32 -9.60
C PRO A 188 15.49 5.71 -9.54
N PHE A 189 15.27 4.81 -8.60
CA PHE A 189 13.97 4.18 -8.35
C PHE A 189 13.77 3.90 -6.86
N GLN A 190 12.52 3.68 -6.47
CA GLN A 190 12.18 3.20 -5.14
C GLN A 190 11.77 1.74 -5.18
N SER A 191 12.16 1.01 -4.15
CA SER A 191 11.76 -0.36 -3.91
C SER A 191 11.88 -0.68 -2.41
N PRO A 192 11.12 -1.64 -1.88
CA PRO A 192 11.33 -2.09 -0.50
C PRO A 192 12.77 -2.54 -0.26
N SER A 193 13.45 -1.89 0.68
CA SER A 193 14.87 -2.13 1.00
C SER A 193 15.15 -3.52 1.59
N CYS A 194 14.09 -4.24 1.99
CA CYS A 194 14.21 -5.58 2.57
C CYS A 194 14.87 -6.63 1.65
N LEU A 195 14.96 -6.37 0.34
CA LEU A 195 15.72 -7.24 -0.57
C LEU A 195 17.23 -7.21 -0.34
N LEU A 196 17.75 -6.13 0.25
CA LEU A 196 19.17 -5.99 0.60
C LEU A 196 19.47 -6.60 1.98
N GLY A 197 18.45 -6.77 2.79
CA GLY A 197 18.56 -7.35 4.13
C GLY A 197 17.23 -7.21 4.87
N CYS A 198 16.58 -8.33 5.13
CA CYS A 198 15.28 -8.32 5.80
C CYS A 198 15.47 -8.12 7.30
N LYS A 199 15.26 -6.88 7.75
CA LYS A 199 15.31 -6.49 9.17
C LYS A 199 14.06 -5.68 9.53
N PRO A 200 13.57 -5.78 10.77
CA PRO A 200 12.49 -4.91 11.24
C PRO A 200 12.89 -3.44 11.09
N PRO A 201 12.10 -2.62 10.38
CA PRO A 201 12.33 -1.18 10.38
C PRO A 201 12.04 -0.59 11.77
N MET A 202 12.78 0.45 12.15
CA MET A 202 12.66 1.06 13.48
C MET A 202 11.48 2.03 13.63
N ASN A 203 11.00 2.59 12.51
CA ASN A 203 10.03 3.68 12.50
C ASN A 203 8.74 3.36 11.73
N PHE A 204 8.52 2.11 11.37
CA PHE A 204 7.36 1.67 10.61
C PHE A 204 6.60 0.56 11.35
N ALA A 205 5.28 0.63 11.31
CA ALA A 205 4.40 -0.44 11.75
C ALA A 205 3.33 -0.74 10.70
N SER A 206 2.90 -1.99 10.65
CA SER A 206 1.79 -2.46 9.82
C SER A 206 0.74 -3.13 10.69
N VAL A 207 -0.52 -2.81 10.46
CA VAL A 207 -1.66 -3.45 11.12
C VAL A 207 -2.58 -4.02 10.05
N SER A 208 -2.84 -5.33 10.12
CA SER A 208 -3.66 -6.03 9.14
C SER A 208 -5.16 -5.88 9.42
N TRP A 209 -5.97 -6.29 8.45
CA TRP A 209 -7.44 -6.26 8.49
C TRP A 209 -8.07 -7.02 9.67
N ASP A 210 -7.35 -7.99 10.23
CA ASP A 210 -7.70 -8.79 11.40
C ASP A 210 -7.02 -8.28 12.69
N LYS A 211 -6.55 -7.01 12.66
CA LYS A 211 -5.91 -6.33 13.79
C LYS A 211 -4.65 -7.01 14.30
N GLN A 212 -3.85 -7.58 13.39
CA GLN A 212 -2.52 -8.12 13.72
C GLN A 212 -1.43 -7.12 13.39
N VAL A 213 -0.50 -6.93 14.30
CA VAL A 213 0.61 -5.96 14.21
C VAL A 213 1.89 -6.65 13.75
N ASN A 214 2.67 -5.98 12.90
CA ASN A 214 4.03 -6.35 12.56
C ASN A 214 4.86 -5.12 12.15
N PHE A 215 6.15 -5.30 11.97
CA PHE A 215 7.06 -4.33 11.37
C PHE A 215 7.03 -4.32 9.83
N CYS A 216 6.25 -5.17 9.21
CA CYS A 216 6.11 -5.28 7.75
C CYS A 216 4.85 -6.08 7.41
N SER A 217 4.08 -5.63 6.41
CA SER A 217 2.84 -6.31 5.99
C SER A 217 3.08 -7.73 5.47
N TYR A 218 4.27 -8.01 4.94
CA TYR A 218 4.65 -9.32 4.38
C TYR A 218 5.23 -10.29 5.41
N ALA A 219 5.70 -9.80 6.55
CA ALA A 219 6.43 -10.60 7.52
C ALA A 219 5.50 -11.50 8.37
N GLY A 220 6.01 -12.64 8.77
CA GLY A 220 5.35 -13.54 9.74
C GLY A 220 5.61 -13.14 11.19
N GLY A 221 4.97 -13.84 12.13
CA GLY A 221 5.17 -13.63 13.57
C GLY A 221 4.37 -12.44 14.11
N LYS A 222 3.21 -12.15 13.48
CA LYS A 222 2.30 -11.07 13.88
C LYS A 222 1.76 -11.25 15.29
N GLU A 223 1.44 -10.12 15.94
CA GLU A 223 0.85 -10.06 17.28
C GLU A 223 -0.46 -9.27 17.27
N ARG A 224 -1.40 -9.65 18.14
CA ARG A 224 -2.71 -8.98 18.19
C ARG A 224 -2.59 -7.58 18.77
N LEU A 225 -3.21 -6.60 18.08
CA LEU A 225 -3.38 -5.24 18.57
C LEU A 225 -4.44 -5.19 19.68
N GLN A 226 -4.00 -4.87 20.89
CA GLN A 226 -4.89 -4.70 22.05
C GLN A 226 -4.16 -3.97 23.18
N PRO A 227 -4.71 -2.87 23.72
CA PRO A 227 -5.90 -2.13 23.23
C PRO A 227 -5.74 -1.51 21.85
N LEU A 228 -6.83 -0.95 21.29
CA LEU A 228 -6.83 -0.30 19.96
C LEU A 228 -6.34 1.16 20.09
N ASP A 229 -5.08 1.35 20.49
CA ASP A 229 -4.41 2.62 20.68
C ASP A 229 -2.89 2.49 20.42
N TYR A 230 -2.16 3.59 20.50
CA TYR A 230 -0.70 3.61 20.30
C TYR A 230 0.06 2.76 21.32
N ARG A 231 -0.42 2.70 22.56
CA ARG A 231 0.19 1.85 23.59
C ARG A 231 0.05 0.38 23.21
N GLY A 232 -1.14 -0.05 22.81
CA GLY A 232 -1.38 -1.41 22.34
C GLY A 232 -0.55 -1.76 21.09
N LEU A 233 -0.32 -0.79 20.19
CA LEU A 233 0.59 -0.94 19.06
C LEU A 233 2.02 -1.20 19.53
N CYS A 234 2.56 -0.38 20.43
CA CYS A 234 3.91 -0.54 20.97
C CYS A 234 4.06 -1.86 21.73
N ASP A 235 3.09 -2.23 22.57
CA ASP A 235 3.09 -3.47 23.33
C ASP A 235 3.04 -4.70 22.40
N ALA A 236 2.27 -4.65 21.32
CA ALA A 236 2.24 -5.70 20.32
C ALA A 236 3.58 -5.82 19.58
N LEU A 237 4.15 -4.70 19.10
CA LEU A 237 5.45 -4.69 18.42
C LEU A 237 6.58 -5.26 19.28
N ASN A 238 6.58 -5.01 20.59
CA ASN A 238 7.56 -5.56 21.52
C ASN A 238 7.47 -7.10 21.66
N ARG A 239 6.32 -7.70 21.33
CA ARG A 239 6.12 -9.16 21.36
C ARG A 239 6.32 -9.82 20.00
N VAL A 240 6.33 -9.06 18.91
CA VAL A 240 6.48 -9.58 17.54
C VAL A 240 7.75 -10.43 17.43
N LYS A 241 7.58 -11.68 17.06
CA LYS A 241 8.67 -12.57 16.67
C LYS A 241 8.86 -12.49 15.16
N PHE A 242 9.52 -11.44 14.73
CA PHE A 242 9.69 -11.13 13.31
C PHE A 242 10.25 -12.31 12.52
N LYS A 243 9.52 -12.71 11.47
CA LYS A 243 9.95 -13.76 10.53
C LYS A 243 9.99 -13.19 9.12
N SER A 244 11.12 -13.33 8.46
CA SER A 244 11.29 -12.88 7.07
C SER A 244 10.28 -13.54 6.14
N CYS A 245 9.74 -12.77 5.17
CA CYS A 245 8.91 -13.32 4.08
C CYS A 245 9.75 -13.98 2.97
N LEU A 246 11.08 -13.88 3.03
CA LEU A 246 11.98 -14.47 2.04
C LEU A 246 12.38 -15.92 2.39
N GLY A 247 11.90 -16.42 3.53
CA GLY A 247 12.40 -17.66 4.12
C GLY A 247 13.77 -17.44 4.80
N GLU A 248 14.13 -18.33 5.71
CA GLU A 248 15.51 -18.46 6.20
C GLU A 248 16.33 -19.27 5.21
#